data_e3141f3ea79e07d829320e3344dfe16b
#
_entry.id   e3141f3ea79e07d829320e3344dfe16b
#
_cell.length_a   1.000
_cell.length_b   1.000
_cell.length_c   1.000
_cell.angle_alpha   90.00
_cell.angle_beta   90.00
_cell.angle_gamma   90.00
#
_symmetry.space_group_name_H-M   'P 1'
#
loop_
_entity.id
_entity.type
_entity.pdbx_description
1 polymer ?
#
loop_
_entity_poly.entity_id
_entity_poly.type
_entity_poly.pdbx_seq_one_letter_code
_entity_poly.pdbx_strand_id
1 'polypeptide(L)'
;MREMKLFEIICVLLFLCGSVLAEDLIFFADDHYKALGRPLLNASAANPSLLPGDSVVLRINLANFGQLEELIPINGNGSKDDIRREMEEEMHSIDALNIKADLQGTKALNVTNGPKLIDSLSGGAVVEMQFNVTVEKGANGWYELPLRLDYERSADVSVSDGVASPLYLPENRSINIRILVAGASDPLRVVGTKSELFNGANNGLIAVIKNDYPDTLHNCSAQLITEPPFHAESGDYFLGDLPSGGLGTASFVVRVDGDATLQDYQLGCIVNCSERRTVVALPLALTKAENSIWPWAVPILSMLTIAALAAFLLLKRRILLQRYRRKRR
;
A
#
# COMPACT_ATOMS: atom_id res chain seq x y z
N MET A 1 29.64 40.07 -29.36
CA MET A 1 29.94 38.67 -28.95
C MET A 1 29.22 38.17 -27.68
N ARG A 2 28.82 39.07 -26.78
CA ARG A 2 28.13 38.68 -25.52
C ARG A 2 26.61 38.52 -25.70
N GLU A 3 26.02 39.30 -26.61
CA GLU A 3 24.58 39.24 -26.91
C GLU A 3 24.15 38.02 -27.75
N MET A 4 25.03 37.52 -28.63
CA MET A 4 24.77 36.30 -29.42
C MET A 4 24.67 35.04 -28.53
N LYS A 5 25.48 34.95 -27.49
CA LYS A 5 25.44 33.79 -26.57
C LYS A 5 24.16 33.76 -25.71
N LEU A 6 23.61 34.93 -25.38
CA LEU A 6 22.36 35.00 -24.61
C LEU A 6 21.15 34.51 -25.45
N PHE A 7 21.15 34.87 -26.73
CA PHE A 7 20.10 34.45 -27.65
C PHE A 7 20.14 32.95 -27.92
N GLU A 8 21.32 32.35 -28.07
CA GLU A 8 21.48 30.89 -28.18
C GLU A 8 21.02 30.13 -26.94
N ILE A 9 21.33 30.66 -25.74
CA ILE A 9 20.88 30.05 -24.48
C ILE A 9 19.36 30.15 -24.32
N ILE A 10 18.74 31.24 -24.71
CA ILE A 10 17.28 31.41 -24.69
C ILE A 10 16.60 30.48 -25.71
N CYS A 11 17.16 30.30 -26.89
CA CYS A 11 16.64 29.34 -27.88
C CYS A 11 16.74 27.89 -27.40
N VAL A 12 17.84 27.51 -26.74
CA VAL A 12 18.01 26.17 -26.16
C VAL A 12 17.05 25.93 -24.99
N LEU A 13 16.83 26.94 -24.15
CA LEU A 13 15.83 26.87 -23.06
C LEU A 13 14.39 26.80 -23.58
N LEU A 14 14.06 27.48 -24.66
CA LEU A 14 12.75 27.38 -25.31
C LEU A 14 12.54 26.02 -26.00
N PHE A 15 13.61 25.38 -26.52
CA PHE A 15 13.54 24.05 -27.07
C PHE A 15 13.42 22.96 -26.01
N LEU A 16 13.97 23.16 -24.80
CA LEU A 16 13.83 22.25 -23.66
C LEU A 16 12.48 22.37 -22.94
N CYS A 17 11.77 23.50 -23.07
CA CYS A 17 10.40 23.64 -22.56
C CYS A 17 9.32 23.10 -23.49
N GLY A 18 9.67 22.65 -24.70
CA GLY A 18 8.73 22.25 -25.76
C GLY A 18 8.35 20.77 -25.79
N SER A 19 8.86 19.93 -24.89
CA SER A 19 8.42 18.53 -24.77
C SER A 19 7.45 18.32 -23.60
N VAL A 20 6.42 19.12 -23.53
CA VAL A 20 5.14 18.63 -23.00
C VAL A 20 4.70 17.59 -24.03
N LEU A 21 4.78 16.33 -23.69
CA LEU A 21 4.16 15.27 -24.46
C LEU A 21 2.67 15.63 -24.51
N ALA A 22 2.24 16.30 -25.58
CA ALA A 22 0.85 16.34 -25.95
C ALA A 22 0.51 14.88 -26.23
N GLU A 23 -0.16 14.20 -25.31
CA GLU A 23 -0.86 12.98 -25.64
C GLU A 23 -1.76 13.36 -26.81
N ASP A 24 -1.57 12.75 -27.98
CA ASP A 24 -2.44 12.94 -29.11
C ASP A 24 -3.84 12.48 -28.65
N LEU A 25 -4.72 13.44 -28.43
CA LEU A 25 -6.11 13.17 -28.09
C LEU A 25 -6.76 12.58 -29.35
N ILE A 26 -6.93 11.28 -29.35
CA ILE A 26 -7.63 10.59 -30.44
C ILE A 26 -9.12 10.66 -30.10
N PHE A 27 -9.89 11.32 -30.96
CA PHE A 27 -11.34 11.40 -30.84
C PHE A 27 -11.97 10.62 -32.01
N PHE A 28 -13.01 9.86 -31.70
CA PHE A 28 -13.89 9.30 -32.72
C PHE A 28 -14.95 10.35 -33.12
N ALA A 29 -15.47 10.21 -34.36
CA ALA A 29 -16.47 11.14 -34.88
C ALA A 29 -17.79 11.13 -34.08
N ASP A 30 -18.10 10.00 -33.47
CA ASP A 30 -19.34 9.74 -32.70
C ASP A 30 -19.08 9.74 -31.20
N ASP A 31 -18.00 10.35 -30.75
CA ASP A 31 -17.62 10.40 -29.34
C ASP A 31 -18.58 11.29 -28.52
N HIS A 32 -19.19 10.73 -27.50
CA HIS A 32 -20.14 11.41 -26.63
C HIS A 32 -19.56 11.71 -25.26
N TYR A 33 -18.63 10.90 -24.79
CA TYR A 33 -17.93 11.05 -23.52
C TYR A 33 -16.44 10.83 -23.67
N LYS A 34 -15.71 11.43 -22.74
CA LYS A 34 -14.30 11.17 -22.54
C LYS A 34 -14.01 10.92 -21.07
N ALA A 35 -13.44 9.78 -20.76
CA ALA A 35 -12.96 9.48 -19.42
C ALA A 35 -11.57 10.05 -19.18
N LEU A 36 -11.39 10.70 -18.05
CA LEU A 36 -10.08 11.04 -17.50
C LEU A 36 -9.77 10.04 -16.39
N GLY A 37 -8.75 9.25 -16.63
CA GLY A 37 -8.28 8.21 -15.73
C GLY A 37 -7.46 7.19 -16.50
N ARG A 38 -6.65 6.43 -15.76
CA ARG A 38 -5.83 5.35 -16.35
C ARG A 38 -5.50 4.32 -15.29
N PRO A 39 -5.13 3.09 -15.69
CA PRO A 39 -4.62 2.10 -14.74
C PRO A 39 -3.38 2.62 -14.01
N LEU A 40 -3.33 2.41 -12.70
CA LEU A 40 -2.15 2.71 -11.88
C LEU A 40 -1.70 1.43 -11.18
N LEU A 41 -0.91 0.61 -11.88
CA LEU A 41 -0.45 -0.66 -11.37
C LEU A 41 0.66 -0.49 -10.36
N ASN A 42 0.57 -1.19 -9.23
CA ASN A 42 1.64 -1.34 -8.25
C ASN A 42 1.70 -2.78 -7.75
N ALA A 43 2.87 -3.22 -7.27
CA ALA A 43 3.04 -4.60 -6.84
C ALA A 43 3.92 -4.69 -5.60
N SER A 44 3.63 -5.67 -4.75
CA SER A 44 4.41 -5.97 -3.55
C SER A 44 4.47 -7.47 -3.28
N ALA A 45 5.56 -7.94 -2.66
CA ALA A 45 5.67 -9.32 -2.23
C ALA A 45 4.87 -9.53 -0.93
N ALA A 46 4.02 -10.57 -0.90
CA ALA A 46 3.30 -10.98 0.31
C ALA A 46 4.23 -11.72 1.30
N ASN A 47 5.31 -12.36 0.80
CA ASN A 47 6.31 -13.04 1.60
C ASN A 47 7.73 -12.57 1.20
N PRO A 48 8.11 -11.34 1.55
CA PRO A 48 9.35 -10.71 1.06
C PRO A 48 10.64 -11.19 1.73
N SER A 49 10.58 -12.15 2.67
CA SER A 49 11.74 -12.72 3.33
C SER A 49 11.92 -14.19 2.96
N LEU A 50 13.12 -14.52 2.52
CA LEU A 50 13.52 -15.85 2.07
C LEU A 50 14.79 -16.29 2.80
N LEU A 51 15.03 -17.62 2.86
CA LEU A 51 16.24 -18.18 3.42
C LEU A 51 17.24 -18.55 2.33
N PRO A 52 18.56 -18.42 2.56
CA PRO A 52 19.58 -18.89 1.65
C PRO A 52 19.43 -20.39 1.35
N GLY A 53 19.49 -20.74 0.07
CA GLY A 53 19.38 -22.13 -0.40
C GLY A 53 17.96 -22.66 -0.53
N ASP A 54 16.93 -21.87 -0.20
CA ASP A 54 15.54 -22.28 -0.34
C ASP A 54 15.07 -22.28 -1.79
N SER A 55 14.06 -23.12 -2.04
CA SER A 55 13.22 -23.07 -3.25
C SER A 55 11.78 -22.85 -2.79
N VAL A 56 11.26 -21.67 -3.04
CA VAL A 56 9.97 -21.20 -2.49
C VAL A 56 9.05 -20.64 -3.57
N VAL A 57 7.78 -20.60 -3.24
CA VAL A 57 6.78 -19.85 -4.02
C VAL A 57 6.72 -18.43 -3.46
N LEU A 58 7.25 -17.48 -4.23
CA LEU A 58 7.12 -16.05 -3.95
C LEU A 58 5.75 -15.58 -4.43
N ARG A 59 4.94 -15.06 -3.50
CA ARG A 59 3.62 -14.50 -3.79
C ARG A 59 3.74 -13.00 -3.95
N ILE A 60 3.24 -12.49 -5.07
CA ILE A 60 3.24 -11.08 -5.40
C ILE A 60 1.80 -10.62 -5.61
N ASN A 61 1.38 -9.62 -4.85
CA ASN A 61 0.11 -8.94 -5.03
C ASN A 61 0.30 -7.82 -6.05
N LEU A 62 -0.44 -7.88 -7.16
CA LEU A 62 -0.55 -6.80 -8.13
C LEU A 62 -1.87 -6.09 -7.89
N ALA A 63 -1.80 -4.79 -7.63
CA ALA A 63 -2.94 -3.92 -7.38
C ALA A 63 -3.07 -2.87 -8.48
N ASN A 64 -4.29 -2.55 -8.86
CA ASN A 64 -4.60 -1.42 -9.73
C ASN A 64 -5.23 -0.30 -8.89
N PHE A 65 -4.51 0.79 -8.68
CA PHE A 65 -4.98 2.00 -7.98
C PHE A 65 -5.58 3.04 -8.93
N GLY A 66 -5.82 2.67 -10.20
CA GLY A 66 -6.49 3.53 -11.17
C GLY A 66 -7.84 4.00 -10.65
N GLN A 67 -8.12 5.29 -10.82
CA GLN A 67 -9.38 5.91 -10.46
C GLN A 67 -9.87 6.74 -11.63
N LEU A 68 -11.17 6.73 -11.85
CA LEU A 68 -11.80 7.66 -12.79
C LEU A 68 -11.82 9.04 -12.13
N GLU A 69 -11.09 9.98 -12.72
CA GLU A 69 -10.99 11.35 -12.21
C GLU A 69 -12.19 12.18 -12.66
N GLU A 70 -12.57 12.06 -13.90
CA GLU A 70 -13.69 12.80 -14.49
C GLU A 70 -14.23 12.05 -15.71
N LEU A 71 -15.54 12.21 -15.99
CA LEU A 71 -16.19 11.78 -17.20
C LEU A 71 -16.77 13.01 -17.90
N ILE A 72 -16.16 13.43 -18.99
CA ILE A 72 -16.47 14.68 -19.68
C ILE A 72 -17.46 14.40 -20.82
N PRO A 73 -18.66 15.00 -20.81
CA PRO A 73 -19.55 14.94 -21.96
C PRO A 73 -19.01 15.82 -23.10
N ILE A 74 -18.91 15.26 -24.31
CA ILE A 74 -18.42 15.97 -25.50
C ILE A 74 -19.56 16.31 -26.43
N ASN A 75 -20.39 15.34 -26.76
CA ASN A 75 -21.48 15.49 -27.72
C ASN A 75 -22.75 14.79 -27.24
N GLY A 76 -23.89 15.47 -27.34
CA GLY A 76 -25.20 14.92 -26.98
C GLY A 76 -26.04 14.45 -28.16
N ASN A 77 -25.48 14.42 -29.39
CA ASN A 77 -26.18 14.00 -30.58
C ASN A 77 -26.04 12.48 -30.77
N GLY A 78 -27.13 11.78 -30.88
CA GLY A 78 -27.12 10.34 -31.09
C GLY A 78 -28.28 9.61 -30.40
N SER A 79 -28.26 8.30 -30.48
CA SER A 79 -29.20 7.45 -29.76
C SER A 79 -28.91 7.50 -28.25
N LYS A 80 -29.95 7.61 -27.42
CA LYS A 80 -29.80 7.61 -25.95
C LYS A 80 -29.16 6.31 -25.44
N ASP A 81 -29.39 5.21 -26.14
CA ASP A 81 -28.85 3.91 -25.77
C ASP A 81 -27.35 3.83 -26.11
N ASP A 82 -26.92 4.40 -27.23
CA ASP A 82 -25.50 4.46 -27.62
C ASP A 82 -24.74 5.38 -26.68
N ILE A 83 -25.27 6.57 -26.38
CA ILE A 83 -24.69 7.52 -25.41
C ILE A 83 -24.50 6.86 -24.04
N ARG A 84 -25.51 6.16 -23.54
CA ARG A 84 -25.42 5.48 -22.24
C ARG A 84 -24.40 4.35 -22.26
N ARG A 85 -24.37 3.56 -23.32
CA ARG A 85 -23.41 2.46 -23.47
C ARG A 85 -21.98 2.95 -23.56
N GLU A 86 -21.73 4.02 -24.32
CA GLU A 86 -20.40 4.64 -24.39
C GLU A 86 -19.95 5.15 -23.03
N MET A 87 -20.84 5.82 -22.29
CA MET A 87 -20.56 6.27 -20.91
C MET A 87 -20.18 5.09 -20.01
N GLU A 88 -20.87 3.96 -20.10
CA GLU A 88 -20.58 2.76 -19.32
C GLU A 88 -19.22 2.15 -19.70
N GLU A 89 -18.90 2.08 -20.99
CA GLU A 89 -17.61 1.55 -21.50
C GLU A 89 -16.42 2.47 -21.18
N GLU A 90 -16.60 3.80 -21.25
CA GLU A 90 -15.60 4.80 -20.91
C GLU A 90 -15.17 4.71 -19.42
N MET A 91 -16.07 4.31 -18.52
CA MET A 91 -15.74 4.10 -17.12
C MET A 91 -14.69 2.99 -16.90
N HIS A 92 -14.51 2.09 -17.88
CA HIS A 92 -13.49 1.03 -17.87
C HIS A 92 -12.09 1.49 -18.35
N SER A 93 -11.90 2.77 -18.66
CA SER A 93 -10.59 3.35 -19.04
C SER A 93 -9.50 3.16 -17.97
N ILE A 94 -9.90 2.95 -16.72
CA ILE A 94 -9.02 2.69 -15.56
C ILE A 94 -8.65 1.22 -15.39
N ASP A 95 -9.21 0.32 -16.19
CA ASP A 95 -8.92 -1.10 -16.13
C ASP A 95 -7.66 -1.43 -16.94
N ALA A 96 -6.82 -2.30 -16.39
CA ALA A 96 -5.67 -2.86 -17.11
C ALA A 96 -6.08 -4.19 -17.72
N LEU A 97 -5.82 -4.37 -19.02
CA LEU A 97 -6.25 -5.52 -19.82
C LEU A 97 -5.04 -6.28 -20.34
N ASN A 98 -5.18 -7.58 -20.58
CA ASN A 98 -4.17 -8.44 -21.21
C ASN A 98 -2.79 -8.32 -20.53
N ILE A 99 -2.77 -8.28 -19.20
CA ILE A 99 -1.56 -8.05 -18.43
C ILE A 99 -0.65 -9.26 -18.52
N LYS A 100 0.57 -9.05 -19.01
CA LYS A 100 1.67 -10.01 -18.95
C LYS A 100 2.66 -9.53 -17.87
N ALA A 101 2.74 -10.25 -16.77
CA ALA A 101 3.61 -9.95 -15.64
C ALA A 101 4.81 -10.91 -15.63
N ASP A 102 6.02 -10.37 -15.83
CA ASP A 102 7.27 -11.13 -15.97
C ASP A 102 8.26 -10.70 -14.86
N LEU A 103 8.46 -11.57 -13.86
CA LEU A 103 9.40 -11.33 -12.78
C LEU A 103 10.82 -11.71 -13.21
N GLN A 104 11.71 -10.73 -13.22
CA GLN A 104 13.09 -10.93 -13.62
C GLN A 104 13.94 -11.38 -12.43
N GLY A 105 14.54 -12.57 -12.55
CA GLY A 105 15.48 -13.08 -11.56
C GLY A 105 16.83 -12.36 -11.56
N THR A 106 17.58 -12.57 -10.50
CA THR A 106 19.00 -12.17 -10.39
C THR A 106 19.88 -13.41 -10.28
N LYS A 107 21.21 -13.23 -10.22
CA LYS A 107 22.14 -14.35 -9.98
C LYS A 107 21.85 -15.03 -8.64
N ALA A 108 21.48 -14.25 -7.62
CA ALA A 108 21.23 -14.76 -6.27
C ALA A 108 19.81 -15.30 -6.06
N LEU A 109 18.82 -14.79 -6.81
CA LEU A 109 17.42 -15.21 -6.78
C LEU A 109 16.98 -15.58 -8.20
N ASN A 110 16.98 -16.88 -8.48
CA ASN A 110 16.61 -17.38 -9.79
C ASN A 110 15.12 -17.66 -9.87
N VAL A 111 14.42 -16.97 -10.77
CA VAL A 111 12.99 -17.19 -11.05
C VAL A 111 12.87 -18.28 -12.11
N THR A 112 12.15 -19.36 -11.82
CA THR A 112 12.15 -20.57 -12.66
C THR A 112 10.87 -20.79 -13.44
N ASN A 113 9.78 -20.08 -13.13
CA ASN A 113 8.54 -20.13 -13.90
C ASN A 113 8.30 -18.81 -14.66
N GLY A 114 7.82 -18.93 -15.88
CA GLY A 114 7.67 -17.82 -16.83
C GLY A 114 6.57 -16.81 -16.45
N PRO A 115 6.27 -15.87 -17.37
CA PRO A 115 5.35 -14.78 -17.09
C PRO A 115 3.96 -15.27 -16.72
N LYS A 116 3.25 -14.47 -15.91
CA LYS A 116 1.84 -14.67 -15.55
C LYS A 116 0.98 -13.83 -16.48
N LEU A 117 -0.14 -14.40 -16.91
CA LEU A 117 -1.14 -13.74 -17.71
C LEU A 117 -2.38 -13.47 -16.86
N ILE A 118 -2.89 -12.25 -16.93
CA ILE A 118 -4.10 -11.81 -16.25
C ILE A 118 -4.95 -11.11 -17.29
N ASP A 119 -6.17 -11.59 -17.52
CA ASP A 119 -7.03 -11.08 -18.58
C ASP A 119 -7.44 -9.63 -18.32
N SER A 120 -7.80 -9.31 -17.08
CA SER A 120 -8.14 -7.95 -16.68
C SER A 120 -7.93 -7.71 -15.19
N LEU A 121 -7.63 -6.45 -14.82
CA LEU A 121 -7.53 -5.99 -13.45
C LEU A 121 -8.19 -4.62 -13.34
N SER A 122 -9.40 -4.60 -12.81
CA SER A 122 -10.19 -3.38 -12.68
C SER A 122 -9.59 -2.41 -11.66
N GLY A 123 -9.93 -1.12 -11.79
CA GLY A 123 -9.55 -0.11 -10.81
C GLY A 123 -9.97 -0.50 -9.39
N GLY A 124 -9.06 -0.41 -8.43
CA GLY A 124 -9.24 -0.83 -7.04
C GLY A 124 -9.10 -2.33 -6.77
N ALA A 125 -8.91 -3.17 -7.80
CA ALA A 125 -8.76 -4.62 -7.64
C ALA A 125 -7.31 -5.03 -7.35
N VAL A 126 -7.16 -6.21 -6.72
CA VAL A 126 -5.87 -6.85 -6.41
C VAL A 126 -5.91 -8.31 -6.85
N VAL A 127 -4.81 -8.78 -7.44
CA VAL A 127 -4.63 -10.19 -7.82
C VAL A 127 -3.30 -10.72 -7.28
N GLU A 128 -3.30 -11.94 -6.75
CA GLU A 128 -2.08 -12.63 -6.31
C GLU A 128 -1.48 -13.43 -7.47
N MET A 129 -0.19 -13.24 -7.70
CA MET A 129 0.63 -14.02 -8.64
C MET A 129 1.65 -14.84 -7.87
N GLN A 130 1.97 -16.04 -8.39
CA GLN A 130 2.91 -16.94 -7.74
C GLN A 130 4.10 -17.23 -8.66
N PHE A 131 5.32 -16.95 -8.16
CA PHE A 131 6.57 -17.18 -8.86
C PHE A 131 7.45 -18.17 -8.09
N ASN A 132 7.99 -19.16 -8.78
CA ASN A 132 8.94 -20.09 -8.16
C ASN A 132 10.33 -19.45 -8.14
N VAL A 133 10.88 -19.25 -6.95
CA VAL A 133 12.18 -18.62 -6.74
C VAL A 133 13.12 -19.58 -6.04
N THR A 134 14.32 -19.75 -6.60
CA THR A 134 15.41 -20.48 -5.96
C THR A 134 16.45 -19.47 -5.47
N VAL A 135 16.78 -19.53 -4.20
CA VAL A 135 17.73 -18.64 -3.53
C VAL A 135 19.10 -19.30 -3.49
N GLU A 136 20.16 -18.61 -3.92
CA GLU A 136 21.53 -19.10 -3.84
C GLU A 136 21.94 -19.28 -2.37
N LYS A 137 22.73 -20.33 -2.05
CA LYS A 137 23.14 -20.64 -0.68
C LYS A 137 23.98 -19.54 -0.01
N GLY A 138 24.69 -18.75 -0.81
CA GLY A 138 25.50 -17.62 -0.34
C GLY A 138 24.77 -16.28 -0.35
N ALA A 139 23.49 -16.25 -0.75
CA ALA A 139 22.72 -15.01 -0.80
C ALA A 139 22.46 -14.47 0.61
N ASN A 140 22.61 -13.16 0.80
CA ASN A 140 22.29 -12.47 2.05
C ASN A 140 22.05 -10.99 1.77
N GLY A 141 21.10 -10.37 2.49
CA GLY A 141 20.74 -8.97 2.36
C GLY A 141 19.57 -8.71 1.41
N TRP A 142 19.44 -7.45 0.97
CA TRP A 142 18.35 -7.00 0.13
C TRP A 142 18.64 -7.24 -1.36
N TYR A 143 17.63 -7.71 -2.06
CA TYR A 143 17.60 -7.88 -3.50
C TYR A 143 16.38 -7.19 -4.10
N GLU A 144 16.54 -6.66 -5.29
CA GLU A 144 15.45 -6.10 -6.09
C GLU A 144 15.22 -6.98 -7.31
N LEU A 145 14.00 -7.44 -7.47
CA LEU A 145 13.54 -8.22 -8.62
C LEU A 145 12.62 -7.33 -9.45
N PRO A 146 13.03 -6.90 -10.66
CA PRO A 146 12.14 -6.14 -11.53
C PRO A 146 10.97 -7.00 -12.00
N LEU A 147 9.75 -6.58 -11.70
CA LEU A 147 8.52 -7.10 -12.29
C LEU A 147 8.16 -6.23 -13.49
N ARG A 148 8.30 -6.78 -14.69
CA ARG A 148 7.89 -6.12 -15.93
C ARG A 148 6.43 -6.43 -16.22
N LEU A 149 5.67 -5.39 -16.48
CA LEU A 149 4.26 -5.47 -16.82
C LEU A 149 4.09 -4.90 -18.23
N ASP A 150 3.60 -5.71 -19.16
CA ASP A 150 3.08 -5.28 -20.43
C ASP A 150 1.56 -5.45 -20.38
N TYR A 151 0.79 -4.42 -20.68
CA TYR A 151 -0.66 -4.43 -20.60
C TYR A 151 -1.28 -3.47 -21.61
N GLU A 152 -2.61 -3.54 -21.76
CA GLU A 152 -3.39 -2.62 -22.58
C GLU A 152 -4.36 -1.84 -21.69
N ARG A 153 -4.68 -0.62 -22.09
CA ARG A 153 -5.78 0.15 -21.53
C ARG A 153 -6.72 0.64 -22.61
N SER A 154 -7.99 0.81 -22.28
CA SER A 154 -8.90 1.56 -23.12
C SER A 154 -8.50 3.05 -23.09
N ALA A 155 -8.21 3.62 -24.23
CA ALA A 155 -7.88 5.04 -24.34
C ALA A 155 -9.08 5.88 -24.73
N ASP A 156 -10.03 5.25 -25.44
CA ASP A 156 -11.22 5.88 -25.95
C ASP A 156 -12.22 4.79 -26.41
N VAL A 157 -13.52 5.06 -26.38
CA VAL A 157 -14.55 4.13 -26.86
C VAL A 157 -15.57 4.91 -27.67
N SER A 158 -15.86 4.46 -28.87
CA SER A 158 -16.98 4.95 -29.68
C SER A 158 -18.10 3.91 -29.72
N VAL A 159 -19.35 4.36 -29.67
CA VAL A 159 -20.50 3.48 -29.82
C VAL A 159 -21.41 3.98 -30.94
N SER A 160 -21.66 3.12 -31.92
CA SER A 160 -22.54 3.39 -33.05
C SER A 160 -23.45 2.19 -33.34
N ASP A 161 -24.75 2.42 -33.52
CA ASP A 161 -25.74 1.37 -33.75
C ASP A 161 -25.69 0.22 -32.70
N GLY A 162 -25.43 0.56 -31.45
CA GLY A 162 -25.30 -0.39 -30.33
C GLY A 162 -24.03 -1.23 -30.33
N VAL A 163 -23.04 -0.91 -31.18
CA VAL A 163 -21.74 -1.60 -31.22
C VAL A 163 -20.67 -0.71 -30.63
N ALA A 164 -20.01 -1.18 -29.56
CA ALA A 164 -18.86 -0.51 -28.96
C ALA A 164 -17.57 -0.82 -29.75
N SER A 165 -16.78 0.21 -29.98
CA SER A 165 -15.50 0.14 -30.70
C SER A 165 -14.40 0.78 -29.81
N PRO A 166 -13.81 0.03 -28.88
CA PRO A 166 -12.77 0.55 -28.03
C PRO A 166 -11.45 0.69 -28.76
N LEU A 167 -10.71 1.75 -28.45
CA LEU A 167 -9.32 1.95 -28.85
C LEU A 167 -8.41 1.51 -27.69
N TYR A 168 -7.68 0.42 -27.87
CA TYR A 168 -6.71 -0.06 -26.88
C TYR A 168 -5.31 0.48 -27.19
N LEU A 169 -4.63 0.98 -26.16
CA LEU A 169 -3.24 1.39 -26.23
C LEU A 169 -2.38 0.47 -25.37
N PRO A 170 -1.25 -0.04 -25.93
CA PRO A 170 -0.30 -0.82 -25.16
C PRO A 170 0.50 0.08 -24.23
N GLU A 171 0.69 -0.40 -22.99
CA GLU A 171 1.51 0.25 -21.99
C GLU A 171 2.49 -0.75 -21.38
N ASN A 172 3.59 -0.23 -20.84
CA ASN A 172 4.54 -1.02 -20.08
C ASN A 172 4.96 -0.32 -18.80
N ARG A 173 5.25 -1.12 -17.77
CA ARG A 173 5.71 -0.63 -16.47
C ARG A 173 6.69 -1.62 -15.88
N SER A 174 7.69 -1.12 -15.15
CA SER A 174 8.59 -1.95 -14.34
C SER A 174 8.47 -1.53 -12.88
N ILE A 175 8.27 -2.51 -11.99
CA ILE A 175 8.12 -2.32 -10.54
C ILE A 175 9.20 -3.16 -9.87
N ASN A 176 10.01 -2.58 -9.00
CA ASN A 176 11.02 -3.32 -8.25
C ASN A 176 10.41 -3.99 -7.03
N ILE A 177 10.43 -5.32 -7.01
CA ILE A 177 10.00 -6.13 -5.87
C ILE A 177 11.20 -6.36 -4.96
N ARG A 178 11.15 -5.84 -3.74
CA ARG A 178 12.23 -5.99 -2.76
C ARG A 178 12.07 -7.26 -1.95
N ILE A 179 13.15 -8.03 -1.88
CA ILE A 179 13.22 -9.31 -1.18
C ILE A 179 14.40 -9.26 -0.22
N LEU A 180 14.15 -9.61 1.04
CA LEU A 180 15.18 -9.81 2.03
C LEU A 180 15.57 -11.29 2.05
N VAL A 181 16.83 -11.58 1.79
CA VAL A 181 17.40 -12.91 2.07
C VAL A 181 18.15 -12.82 3.39
N ALA A 182 17.58 -13.43 4.42
CA ALA A 182 18.20 -13.45 5.75
C ALA A 182 18.35 -14.89 6.20
N GLY A 183 19.61 -15.28 6.51
CA GLY A 183 19.87 -16.65 6.95
C GLY A 183 19.20 -16.95 8.28
N ALA A 184 18.46 -18.08 8.36
CA ALA A 184 18.00 -18.65 9.63
C ALA A 184 19.18 -19.00 10.56
N SER A 185 20.40 -18.97 10.02
CA SER A 185 21.65 -19.24 10.72
C SER A 185 22.38 -17.99 11.23
N ASP A 186 21.81 -16.78 11.03
CA ASP A 186 22.38 -15.62 11.70
C ASP A 186 22.11 -15.74 13.19
N PRO A 187 23.15 -15.85 14.01
CA PRO A 187 23.00 -15.97 15.45
C PRO A 187 22.35 -14.76 16.10
N LEU A 188 22.21 -13.63 15.38
CA LEU A 188 21.42 -12.48 15.82
C LEU A 188 20.06 -12.52 15.16
N ARG A 189 19.00 -12.83 15.90
CA ARG A 189 17.68 -13.05 15.33
C ARG A 189 16.55 -12.42 16.15
N VAL A 190 15.45 -12.11 15.49
CA VAL A 190 14.21 -11.73 16.16
C VAL A 190 13.52 -12.97 16.68
N VAL A 191 13.27 -13.02 17.99
CA VAL A 191 12.59 -14.12 18.67
C VAL A 191 11.15 -13.78 19.06
N GLY A 192 10.75 -12.53 18.92
CA GLY A 192 9.38 -12.10 19.14
C GLY A 192 9.14 -10.68 18.62
N THR A 193 7.96 -10.48 18.09
CA THR A 193 7.43 -9.16 17.74
C THR A 193 6.11 -8.97 18.45
N LYS A 194 5.90 -7.76 18.99
CA LYS A 194 4.59 -7.35 19.47
C LYS A 194 4.17 -6.14 18.66
N SER A 195 3.23 -6.36 17.76
CA SER A 195 2.70 -5.30 16.90
C SER A 195 1.26 -5.63 16.51
N GLU A 196 0.36 -4.78 16.92
CA GLU A 196 -0.93 -4.63 16.28
C GLU A 196 -0.83 -3.35 15.46
N LEU A 197 -0.62 -3.47 14.16
CA LEU A 197 -0.52 -2.32 13.28
C LEU A 197 -1.88 -2.06 12.64
N PHE A 198 -2.27 -0.79 12.66
CA PHE A 198 -3.50 -0.30 12.05
C PHE A 198 -3.16 0.67 10.93
N ASN A 199 -3.87 0.58 9.81
CA ASN A 199 -3.73 1.53 8.72
C ASN A 199 -4.20 2.94 9.11
N GLY A 200 -3.56 3.97 8.56
CA GLY A 200 -3.88 5.38 8.82
C GLY A 200 -3.50 5.89 10.21
N ALA A 201 -2.67 5.15 10.97
CA ALA A 201 -2.32 5.47 12.35
C ALA A 201 -0.81 5.36 12.63
N ASN A 202 -0.39 6.00 13.73
CA ASN A 202 0.90 5.75 14.34
C ASN A 202 0.79 4.53 15.26
N ASN A 203 1.65 3.55 15.05
CA ASN A 203 1.62 2.27 15.72
C ASN A 203 2.92 2.02 16.50
N GLY A 204 2.81 1.39 17.67
CA GLY A 204 3.97 0.91 18.42
C GLY A 204 4.40 -0.47 17.93
N LEU A 205 5.67 -0.63 17.56
CA LEU A 205 6.28 -1.88 17.17
C LEU A 205 7.37 -2.25 18.17
N ILE A 206 7.26 -3.42 18.80
CA ILE A 206 8.29 -3.94 19.70
C ILE A 206 8.93 -5.16 19.06
N ALA A 207 10.26 -5.17 18.98
CA ALA A 207 11.06 -6.28 18.51
C ALA A 207 11.96 -6.81 19.64
N VAL A 208 11.92 -8.12 19.85
CA VAL A 208 12.82 -8.82 20.80
C VAL A 208 13.89 -9.53 19.99
N ILE A 209 15.13 -9.08 20.16
CA ILE A 209 16.32 -9.55 19.42
C ILE A 209 17.14 -10.41 20.34
N LYS A 210 17.53 -11.61 19.91
CA LYS A 210 18.36 -12.55 20.66
C LYS A 210 19.75 -12.64 20.04
N ASN A 211 20.76 -12.60 20.91
CA ASN A 211 22.13 -12.89 20.53
C ASN A 211 22.42 -14.38 20.79
N ASP A 212 22.48 -15.19 19.74
CA ASP A 212 22.89 -16.59 19.82
C ASP A 212 24.41 -16.76 19.46
N TYR A 213 25.17 -15.66 19.29
CA TYR A 213 26.64 -15.75 19.21
C TYR A 213 27.23 -16.19 20.55
N PRO A 214 28.39 -16.86 20.53
CA PRO A 214 29.09 -17.27 21.76
C PRO A 214 29.62 -16.07 22.56
N ASP A 215 29.83 -14.93 21.88
CA ASP A 215 30.41 -13.73 22.45
C ASP A 215 29.35 -12.67 22.76
N THR A 216 29.72 -11.78 23.70
CA THR A 216 28.92 -10.56 23.96
C THR A 216 29.09 -9.59 22.80
N LEU A 217 28.01 -9.05 22.28
CA LEU A 217 28.00 -7.95 21.33
C LEU A 217 27.86 -6.63 22.08
N HIS A 218 28.74 -5.66 21.77
CA HIS A 218 28.80 -4.39 22.49
C HIS A 218 28.19 -3.24 21.72
N ASN A 219 27.65 -2.26 22.46
CA ASN A 219 27.08 -1.02 21.91
C ASN A 219 26.08 -1.26 20.78
N CYS A 220 25.19 -2.22 20.95
CA CYS A 220 24.21 -2.55 19.95
C CYS A 220 23.11 -1.47 19.84
N SER A 221 22.74 -1.14 18.61
CA SER A 221 21.57 -0.33 18.29
C SER A 221 20.74 -1.02 17.23
N ALA A 222 19.46 -0.70 17.17
CA ALA A 222 18.51 -1.21 16.21
C ALA A 222 17.86 -0.06 15.44
N GLN A 223 17.83 -0.14 14.12
CA GLN A 223 17.22 0.82 13.22
C GLN A 223 16.24 0.13 12.31
N LEU A 224 15.02 0.66 12.23
CA LEU A 224 13.99 0.12 11.35
C LEU A 224 14.21 0.61 9.91
N ILE A 225 14.13 -0.32 8.95
CA ILE A 225 14.11 -0.01 7.51
C ILE A 225 12.66 0.00 7.08
N THR A 226 12.17 1.18 6.69
CA THR A 226 10.78 1.34 6.25
C THR A 226 10.70 1.86 4.84
N GLU A 227 9.63 1.44 4.15
CA GLU A 227 9.22 1.91 2.82
C GLU A 227 7.70 2.01 2.80
N PRO A 228 7.14 2.83 1.92
CA PRO A 228 5.69 2.87 1.77
C PRO A 228 5.09 1.46 1.65
N PRO A 229 4.03 1.19 2.39
CA PRO A 229 3.17 2.12 3.14
C PRO A 229 3.61 2.40 4.59
N PHE A 230 4.84 2.05 5.00
CA PHE A 230 5.36 2.24 6.35
C PHE A 230 6.35 3.39 6.42
N HIS A 231 6.27 4.21 7.47
CA HIS A 231 7.17 5.32 7.73
C HIS A 231 7.65 5.27 9.17
N ALA A 232 8.97 5.16 9.38
CA ALA A 232 9.54 5.20 10.73
C ALA A 232 9.49 6.63 11.26
N GLU A 233 8.85 6.82 12.39
CA GLU A 233 8.79 8.10 13.12
C GLU A 233 9.88 8.19 14.21
N SER A 234 10.52 7.05 14.52
CA SER A 234 11.62 6.95 15.48
C SER A 234 12.94 6.66 14.77
N GLY A 235 14.02 7.23 15.29
CA GLY A 235 15.39 6.94 14.85
C GLY A 235 15.93 5.61 15.42
N ASP A 236 17.25 5.56 15.58
CA ASP A 236 17.94 4.39 16.14
C ASP A 236 17.55 4.16 17.61
N TYR A 237 17.29 2.89 17.94
CA TYR A 237 17.01 2.45 19.30
C TYR A 237 18.26 1.79 19.91
N PHE A 238 18.74 2.30 21.03
CA PHE A 238 19.91 1.75 21.72
C PHE A 238 19.54 0.50 22.52
N LEU A 239 20.16 -0.64 22.18
CA LEU A 239 19.96 -1.93 22.84
C LEU A 239 20.94 -2.17 23.98
N GLY A 240 22.09 -1.47 23.97
CA GLY A 240 23.21 -1.73 24.89
C GLY A 240 24.03 -2.96 24.50
N ASP A 241 24.63 -3.59 25.51
CA ASP A 241 25.38 -4.82 25.33
C ASP A 241 24.47 -6.04 25.34
N LEU A 242 24.65 -6.93 24.36
CA LEU A 242 23.90 -8.16 24.24
C LEU A 242 24.83 -9.34 24.57
N PRO A 243 24.79 -9.88 25.79
CA PRO A 243 25.59 -11.05 26.14
C PRO A 243 25.17 -12.28 25.33
N SER A 244 26.01 -13.31 25.30
CA SER A 244 25.67 -14.60 24.66
C SER A 244 24.38 -15.16 25.24
N GLY A 245 23.41 -15.51 24.38
CA GLY A 245 22.06 -15.93 24.75
C GLY A 245 21.17 -14.79 25.25
N GLY A 246 21.68 -13.55 25.36
CA GLY A 246 20.96 -12.37 25.86
C GLY A 246 19.89 -11.87 24.91
N LEU A 247 18.93 -11.16 25.49
CA LEU A 247 17.80 -10.53 24.76
C LEU A 247 17.92 -9.02 24.82
N GLY A 248 17.72 -8.35 23.68
CA GLY A 248 17.52 -6.92 23.57
C GLY A 248 16.12 -6.62 23.08
N THR A 249 15.48 -5.58 23.64
CA THR A 249 14.15 -5.15 23.20
C THR A 249 14.23 -3.78 22.58
N ALA A 250 13.85 -3.64 21.32
CA ALA A 250 13.71 -2.38 20.61
C ALA A 250 12.24 -1.98 20.49
N SER A 251 11.96 -0.69 20.63
CA SER A 251 10.62 -0.12 20.47
C SER A 251 10.66 0.99 19.44
N PHE A 252 9.82 0.86 18.41
CA PHE A 252 9.72 1.80 17.30
C PHE A 252 8.31 2.37 17.21
N VAL A 253 8.19 3.56 16.65
CA VAL A 253 6.92 4.15 16.23
C VAL A 253 6.89 4.14 14.71
N VAL A 254 5.86 3.52 14.16
CA VAL A 254 5.67 3.34 12.71
C VAL A 254 4.33 3.93 12.31
N ARG A 255 4.35 4.90 11.41
CA ARG A 255 3.15 5.40 10.75
C ARG A 255 2.85 4.51 9.54
N VAL A 256 1.62 4.09 9.40
CA VAL A 256 1.13 3.29 8.27
C VAL A 256 0.16 4.14 7.46
N ASP A 257 0.29 4.11 6.13
CA ASP A 257 -0.60 4.84 5.23
C ASP A 257 -2.03 4.31 5.32
N GLY A 258 -3.03 5.19 5.12
CA GLY A 258 -4.43 4.83 5.28
C GLY A 258 -4.98 3.87 4.22
N ASP A 259 -4.34 3.84 3.06
CA ASP A 259 -4.64 2.99 1.91
C ASP A 259 -3.81 1.69 1.88
N ALA A 260 -3.01 1.43 2.93
CA ALA A 260 -2.23 0.21 3.04
C ALA A 260 -3.10 -1.04 2.99
N THR A 261 -2.72 -1.99 2.14
CA THR A 261 -3.43 -3.27 2.00
C THR A 261 -3.30 -4.10 3.29
N LEU A 262 -4.42 -4.68 3.76
CA LEU A 262 -4.44 -5.52 4.96
C LEU A 262 -3.86 -6.90 4.63
N GLN A 263 -2.62 -7.12 5.01
CA GLN A 263 -1.89 -8.39 4.80
C GLN A 263 -0.73 -8.50 5.78
N ASP A 264 -0.07 -9.65 5.78
CA ASP A 264 1.20 -9.83 6.49
C ASP A 264 2.32 -9.13 5.73
N TYR A 265 3.13 -8.37 6.45
CA TYR A 265 4.30 -7.67 5.95
C TYR A 265 5.55 -8.12 6.66
N GLN A 266 6.68 -7.74 6.09
CA GLN A 266 7.96 -7.95 6.72
C GLN A 266 8.83 -6.71 6.56
N LEU A 267 9.21 -6.09 7.69
CA LEU A 267 10.15 -4.99 7.69
C LEU A 267 11.56 -5.49 7.97
N GLY A 268 12.55 -4.76 7.50
CA GLY A 268 13.94 -4.97 7.88
C GLY A 268 14.27 -4.18 9.14
N CYS A 269 15.09 -4.76 10.02
CA CYS A 269 15.71 -4.05 11.13
C CYS A 269 17.20 -4.24 11.06
N ILE A 270 17.96 -3.14 10.94
CA ILE A 270 19.40 -3.15 11.04
C ILE A 270 19.74 -3.20 12.52
N VAL A 271 20.46 -4.23 12.93
CA VAL A 271 21.12 -4.28 14.25
C VAL A 271 22.60 -4.00 14.04
N ASN A 272 23.07 -2.90 14.62
CA ASN A 272 24.44 -2.44 14.50
C ASN A 272 25.10 -2.52 15.87
N CYS A 273 26.11 -3.36 16.01
CA CYS A 273 26.95 -3.51 17.19
C CYS A 273 28.40 -3.12 16.82
N SER A 274 29.26 -2.88 17.81
CA SER A 274 30.67 -2.52 17.56
C SER A 274 31.39 -3.53 16.67
N GLU A 275 31.06 -4.81 16.80
CA GLU A 275 31.72 -5.92 16.12
C GLU A 275 31.02 -6.30 14.80
N ARG A 276 29.73 -6.03 14.68
CA ARG A 276 28.91 -6.56 13.59
C ARG A 276 27.73 -5.65 13.25
N ARG A 277 27.36 -5.71 11.97
CA ARG A 277 26.13 -5.12 11.46
C ARG A 277 25.33 -6.21 10.74
N THR A 278 24.09 -6.43 11.17
CA THR A 278 23.22 -7.47 10.65
C THR A 278 21.83 -6.90 10.36
N VAL A 279 21.17 -7.42 9.34
CA VAL A 279 19.78 -7.11 9.05
C VAL A 279 18.94 -8.30 9.48
N VAL A 280 17.97 -8.05 10.37
CA VAL A 280 17.02 -9.04 10.84
C VAL A 280 15.62 -8.70 10.31
N ALA A 281 14.82 -9.74 10.06
CA ALA A 281 13.47 -9.59 9.55
C ALA A 281 12.45 -9.48 10.69
N LEU A 282 11.52 -8.53 10.60
CA LEU A 282 10.42 -8.28 11.53
C LEU A 282 9.11 -8.64 10.84
N PRO A 283 8.50 -9.81 11.14
CA PRO A 283 7.17 -10.15 10.63
C PRO A 283 6.11 -9.28 11.31
N LEU A 284 5.17 -8.75 10.53
CA LEU A 284 4.12 -7.84 10.97
C LEU A 284 2.78 -8.27 10.34
N ALA A 285 1.71 -8.14 11.11
CA ALA A 285 0.35 -8.27 10.61
C ALA A 285 -0.33 -6.89 10.62
N LEU A 286 -0.80 -6.44 9.48
CA LEU A 286 -1.59 -5.21 9.37
C LEU A 286 -3.07 -5.56 9.47
N THR A 287 -3.74 -5.00 10.46
CA THR A 287 -5.16 -5.20 10.71
C THR A 287 -5.94 -3.92 10.51
N LYS A 288 -7.24 -4.05 10.25
CA LYS A 288 -8.11 -2.88 10.17
C LYS A 288 -8.27 -2.27 11.54
N ALA A 289 -8.10 -0.94 11.64
CA ALA A 289 -8.47 -0.23 12.86
C ALA A 289 -9.95 -0.51 13.17
N GLU A 290 -10.23 -1.19 14.27
CA GLU A 290 -11.59 -1.25 14.76
C GLU A 290 -12.00 0.16 15.16
N ASN A 291 -12.89 0.77 14.40
CA ASN A 291 -13.59 1.98 14.82
C ASN A 291 -14.46 1.61 16.01
N SER A 292 -13.84 1.58 17.19
CA SER A 292 -14.57 1.42 18.44
C SER A 292 -15.47 2.63 18.61
N ILE A 293 -16.73 2.48 18.23
CA ILE A 293 -17.81 3.45 18.51
C ILE A 293 -18.05 3.54 20.04
N TRP A 294 -17.44 2.61 20.80
CA TRP A 294 -17.62 2.41 22.24
C TRP A 294 -17.28 3.62 23.14
N PRO A 295 -16.19 4.39 22.91
CA PRO A 295 -15.88 5.50 23.81
C PRO A 295 -16.93 6.63 23.81
N TRP A 296 -17.70 6.77 22.73
CA TRP A 296 -18.77 7.78 22.66
C TRP A 296 -20.14 7.27 23.14
N ALA A 297 -20.37 5.96 23.06
CA ALA A 297 -21.63 5.34 23.46
C ALA A 297 -21.81 5.38 25.00
N VAL A 298 -20.74 5.19 25.77
CA VAL A 298 -20.78 5.16 27.23
C VAL A 298 -21.19 6.51 27.82
N PRO A 299 -20.61 7.67 27.50
CA PRO A 299 -21.04 8.96 28.05
C PRO A 299 -22.44 9.36 27.58
N ILE A 300 -22.86 9.01 26.35
CA ILE A 300 -24.22 9.28 25.87
C ILE A 300 -25.24 8.45 26.65
N LEU A 301 -24.97 7.17 26.86
CA LEU A 301 -25.86 6.29 27.63
C LEU A 301 -25.96 6.74 29.08
N SER A 302 -24.85 7.19 29.73
CA SER A 302 -24.85 7.72 31.08
C SER A 302 -25.62 9.04 31.20
N MET A 303 -25.52 9.94 30.20
CA MET A 303 -26.32 11.17 30.19
C MET A 303 -27.82 10.89 30.07
N LEU A 304 -28.22 9.93 29.21
CA LEU A 304 -29.61 9.53 29.06
C LEU A 304 -30.19 8.92 30.35
N THR A 305 -29.42 8.09 31.05
CA THR A 305 -29.84 7.50 32.33
C THR A 305 -30.01 8.56 33.42
N ILE A 306 -29.09 9.53 33.54
CA ILE A 306 -29.17 10.63 34.46
C ILE A 306 -30.40 11.52 34.17
N ALA A 307 -30.65 11.84 32.89
CA ALA A 307 -31.80 12.63 32.48
C ALA A 307 -33.14 11.92 32.79
N ALA A 308 -33.21 10.61 32.53
CA ALA A 308 -34.39 9.79 32.87
C ALA A 308 -34.65 9.75 34.38
N LEU A 309 -33.59 9.62 35.19
CA LEU A 309 -33.70 9.61 36.67
C LEU A 309 -34.17 10.97 37.19
N ALA A 310 -33.65 12.08 36.65
CA ALA A 310 -34.08 13.42 37.02
C ALA A 310 -35.56 13.67 36.65
N ALA A 311 -35.98 13.24 35.44
CA ALA A 311 -37.36 13.34 35.01
C ALA A 311 -38.31 12.52 35.93
N PHE A 312 -37.88 11.31 36.31
CA PHE A 312 -38.64 10.46 37.23
C PHE A 312 -38.81 11.11 38.62
N LEU A 313 -37.74 11.69 39.15
CA LEU A 313 -37.79 12.39 40.47
C LEU A 313 -38.69 13.63 40.38
N LEU A 314 -38.67 14.39 39.33
CA LEU A 314 -39.55 15.55 39.13
C LEU A 314 -41.03 15.14 39.01
N LEU A 315 -41.34 14.07 38.32
CA LEU A 315 -42.67 13.48 38.21
C LEU A 315 -43.16 13.01 39.59
N LYS A 316 -42.35 12.28 40.33
CA LYS A 316 -42.68 11.82 41.69
C LYS A 316 -42.96 13.00 42.63
N ARG A 317 -42.15 14.08 42.56
CA ARG A 317 -42.37 15.30 43.32
C ARG A 317 -43.69 16.00 42.94
N ARG A 318 -44.06 16.06 41.69
CA ARG A 318 -45.34 16.62 41.22
C ARG A 318 -46.52 15.84 41.76
N ILE A 319 -46.46 14.49 41.72
CA ILE A 319 -47.53 13.61 42.22
C ILE A 319 -47.71 13.77 43.72
N LEU A 320 -46.61 13.85 44.48
CA LEU A 320 -46.65 14.08 45.91
C LEU A 320 -47.25 15.46 46.30
N LEU A 321 -46.89 16.50 45.57
CA LEU A 321 -47.48 17.83 45.76
C LEU A 321 -48.97 17.90 45.43
N GLN A 322 -49.42 17.16 44.40
CA GLN A 322 -50.84 17.06 44.05
C GLN A 322 -51.62 16.29 45.13
N ARG A 323 -51.03 15.20 45.72
CA ARG A 323 -51.68 14.46 46.84
C ARG A 323 -51.76 15.31 48.09
N TYR A 324 -50.77 16.16 48.37
CA TYR A 324 -50.77 17.06 49.50
C TYR A 324 -51.83 18.16 49.39
N ARG A 325 -51.98 18.73 48.16
CA ARG A 325 -53.02 19.73 47.89
C ARG A 325 -54.46 19.16 47.98
N ARG A 326 -54.68 17.86 47.65
CA ARG A 326 -55.98 17.21 47.76
C ARG A 326 -56.38 16.88 49.25
N LYS A 327 -55.44 16.76 50.15
CA LYS A 327 -55.69 16.53 51.60
C LYS A 327 -56.01 17.81 52.37
N ARG A 328 -55.82 18.98 51.79
CA ARG A 328 -56.10 20.26 52.45
C ARG A 328 -57.38 20.93 51.87
N ARG A 329 -58.10 20.29 51.05
CA ARG A 329 -59.51 20.63 50.70
C ARG A 329 -60.44 19.55 51.29
#